data_db2127fd30e343eec674c90586b86ae0
#
_entry.id   db2127fd30e343eec674c90586b86ae0
#
_cell.length_a   1.000
_cell.length_b   1.000
_cell.length_c   1.000
_cell.angle_alpha   90.00
_cell.angle_beta   90.00
_cell.angle_gamma   90.00
#
_symmetry.space_group_name_H-M   'P 1'
#
loop_
_entity.id
_entity.type
_entity.pdbx_description
1 polymer ?
#
loop_
_entity_poly.entity_id
_entity_poly.type
_entity_poly.pdbx_seq_one_letter_code
_entity_poly.pdbx_strand_id
1 'polypeptide(L)'
;MDTPLRLVLFDFDGTLCDSAATIIRLMQQACGECGLPIPEARKIRGNIGHGVSYSALDYVEGDGSKAAKLADCYRRLSREEYLSGTAPLDPLFTGAKSVLQALSNQGYLTGIITNKSRTGLQSLIERHGLDALIDVSLTADDCAVKPAPDMALMAMRKMGVDKSDTLLVGDTEIDAGCALNAGIGFIGVSWGYHSPELLRERGAISILQEYDSLPDIVHQHFNSATISR
;
A
#
# COMPACT_ATOMS: atom_id res chain seq x y z
N MET A 1 28.88 16.70 -9.29
CA MET A 1 28.48 15.39 -8.73
C MET A 1 27.00 15.28 -9.03
N ASP A 2 26.60 14.24 -9.73
CA ASP A 2 25.17 14.03 -10.00
C ASP A 2 24.45 13.78 -8.68
N THR A 3 23.32 14.46 -8.48
CA THR A 3 22.47 14.24 -7.30
C THR A 3 21.94 12.80 -7.36
N PRO A 4 22.07 12.00 -6.29
CA PRO A 4 21.59 10.64 -6.31
C PRO A 4 20.07 10.59 -6.56
N LEU A 5 19.62 9.61 -7.33
CA LEU A 5 18.19 9.34 -7.50
C LEU A 5 17.60 8.95 -6.14
N ARG A 6 16.43 9.44 -5.85
CA ARG A 6 15.70 9.19 -4.59
C ARG A 6 14.31 8.68 -4.89
N LEU A 7 13.87 7.65 -4.15
CA LEU A 7 12.62 6.94 -4.38
C LEU A 7 11.68 7.07 -3.17
N VAL A 8 10.45 7.51 -3.43
CA VAL A 8 9.37 7.49 -2.43
C VAL A 8 8.35 6.45 -2.85
N LEU A 9 8.28 5.36 -2.09
CA LEU A 9 7.31 4.29 -2.25
C LEU A 9 6.07 4.60 -1.44
N PHE A 10 4.91 4.23 -1.96
CA PHE A 10 3.61 4.37 -1.30
C PHE A 10 2.91 3.03 -1.24
N ASP A 11 2.23 2.73 -0.14
CA ASP A 11 1.11 1.81 -0.20
C ASP A 11 -0.07 2.46 -0.93
N PHE A 12 -1.07 1.67 -1.29
CA PHE A 12 -2.22 2.15 -2.04
C PHE A 12 -3.49 2.22 -1.18
N ASP A 13 -3.96 1.07 -0.66
CA ASP A 13 -5.22 0.96 0.08
C ASP A 13 -5.05 1.51 1.52
N GLY A 14 -5.74 2.59 1.86
CA GLY A 14 -5.61 3.29 3.16
C GLY A 14 -4.53 4.39 3.18
N THR A 15 -3.65 4.40 2.20
CA THR A 15 -2.63 5.43 2.03
C THR A 15 -3.02 6.41 0.93
N LEU A 16 -2.98 6.02 -0.34
CA LEU A 16 -3.37 6.87 -1.47
C LEU A 16 -4.88 6.86 -1.74
N CYS A 17 -5.55 5.72 -1.49
CA CYS A 17 -6.93 5.46 -1.87
C CYS A 17 -7.76 4.94 -0.69
N ASP A 18 -8.95 5.52 -0.47
CA ASP A 18 -9.91 5.02 0.55
C ASP A 18 -10.77 3.90 -0.06
N SER A 19 -10.23 2.70 -0.05
CA SER A 19 -10.84 1.50 -0.62
C SER A 19 -11.55 0.61 0.40
N ALA A 20 -11.65 1.04 1.66
CA ALA A 20 -12.21 0.21 2.74
C ALA A 20 -13.62 -0.30 2.42
N ALA A 21 -14.50 0.56 1.89
CA ALA A 21 -15.88 0.18 1.58
C ALA A 21 -15.96 -0.96 0.54
N THR A 22 -15.16 -0.88 -0.51
CA THR A 22 -15.08 -1.91 -1.55
C THR A 22 -14.50 -3.21 -1.02
N ILE A 23 -13.40 -3.14 -0.25
CA ILE A 23 -12.76 -4.33 0.34
C ILE A 23 -13.71 -5.05 1.30
N ILE A 24 -14.38 -4.29 2.17
CA ILE A 24 -15.35 -4.84 3.14
C ILE A 24 -16.50 -5.54 2.41
N ARG A 25 -17.12 -4.87 1.44
CA ARG A 25 -18.24 -5.42 0.66
C ARG A 25 -17.85 -6.71 -0.07
N LEU A 26 -16.72 -6.70 -0.77
CA LEU A 26 -16.24 -7.89 -1.51
C LEU A 26 -15.92 -9.06 -0.59
N MET A 27 -15.32 -8.81 0.59
CA MET A 27 -15.02 -9.87 1.54
C MET A 27 -16.29 -10.45 2.14
N GLN A 28 -17.27 -9.61 2.49
CA GLN A 28 -18.56 -10.08 2.99
C GLN A 28 -19.32 -10.90 1.93
N GLN A 29 -19.29 -10.47 0.68
CA GLN A 29 -19.87 -11.22 -0.43
C GLN A 29 -19.18 -12.56 -0.63
N ALA A 30 -17.84 -12.60 -0.61
CA ALA A 30 -17.07 -13.83 -0.74
C ALA A 30 -17.38 -14.83 0.38
N CYS A 31 -17.50 -14.35 1.63
CA CYS A 31 -17.93 -15.20 2.76
C CYS A 31 -19.34 -15.78 2.52
N GLY A 32 -20.28 -14.96 2.08
CA GLY A 32 -21.64 -15.40 1.76
C GLY A 32 -21.68 -16.48 0.68
N GLU A 33 -20.94 -16.29 -0.43
CA GLU A 33 -20.84 -17.27 -1.53
C GLU A 33 -20.17 -18.58 -1.08
N CYS A 34 -19.23 -18.51 -0.13
CA CYS A 34 -18.57 -19.68 0.45
C CYS A 34 -19.40 -20.38 1.55
N GLY A 35 -20.59 -19.85 1.91
CA GLY A 35 -21.39 -20.37 3.01
C GLY A 35 -20.72 -20.19 4.38
N LEU A 36 -19.87 -19.18 4.54
CA LEU A 36 -19.16 -18.86 5.76
C LEU A 36 -19.90 -17.77 6.56
N PRO A 37 -19.70 -17.68 7.88
CA PRO A 37 -20.16 -16.53 8.67
C PRO A 37 -19.62 -15.23 8.07
N ILE A 38 -20.49 -14.22 7.97
CA ILE A 38 -20.09 -12.91 7.42
C ILE A 38 -19.43 -12.10 8.54
N PRO A 39 -18.13 -11.74 8.38
CA PRO A 39 -17.43 -10.97 9.39
C PRO A 39 -17.97 -9.53 9.51
N GLU A 40 -17.91 -8.98 10.72
CA GLU A 40 -18.22 -7.56 10.93
C GLU A 40 -17.27 -6.66 10.12
N ALA A 41 -17.79 -5.54 9.63
CA ALA A 41 -17.02 -4.56 8.87
C ALA A 41 -15.76 -4.10 9.61
N ARG A 42 -15.83 -3.91 10.94
CA ARG A 42 -14.68 -3.53 11.76
C ARG A 42 -13.57 -4.57 11.75
N LYS A 43 -13.90 -5.87 11.79
CA LYS A 43 -12.93 -6.96 11.72
C LYS A 43 -12.23 -6.97 10.35
N ILE A 44 -13.00 -6.80 9.27
CA ILE A 44 -12.44 -6.74 7.92
C ILE A 44 -11.54 -5.51 7.76
N ARG A 45 -11.99 -4.33 8.23
CA ARG A 45 -11.20 -3.09 8.18
C ARG A 45 -9.84 -3.23 8.89
N GLY A 46 -9.81 -3.89 10.06
CA GLY A 46 -8.57 -4.12 10.82
C GLY A 46 -7.59 -5.07 10.14
N ASN A 47 -8.05 -5.86 9.16
CA ASN A 47 -7.22 -6.77 8.38
C ASN A 47 -6.79 -6.19 7.02
N ILE A 48 -7.23 -4.97 6.66
CA ILE A 48 -6.76 -4.31 5.44
C ILE A 48 -5.24 -4.02 5.60
N GLY A 49 -4.50 -4.23 4.53
CA GLY A 49 -3.03 -4.19 4.53
C GLY A 49 -2.41 -5.59 4.54
N HIS A 50 -3.04 -6.56 5.19
CA HIS A 50 -2.64 -7.95 5.05
C HIS A 50 -3.00 -8.51 3.66
N GLY A 51 -2.22 -9.47 3.15
CA GLY A 51 -2.61 -10.19 1.94
C GLY A 51 -3.90 -11.00 2.15
N VAL A 52 -4.72 -11.13 1.10
CA VAL A 52 -6.04 -11.77 1.17
C VAL A 52 -6.00 -13.19 1.76
N SER A 53 -4.94 -13.95 1.53
CA SER A 53 -4.78 -15.30 2.09
C SER A 53 -4.62 -15.29 3.61
N TYR A 54 -3.93 -14.31 4.17
CA TYR A 54 -3.80 -14.13 5.62
C TYR A 54 -5.15 -13.75 6.23
N SER A 55 -5.82 -12.75 5.67
CA SER A 55 -7.14 -12.32 6.15
C SER A 55 -8.18 -13.44 6.08
N ALA A 56 -8.17 -14.22 4.99
CA ALA A 56 -9.06 -15.37 4.85
C ALA A 56 -8.83 -16.41 5.94
N LEU A 57 -7.57 -16.67 6.30
CA LEU A 57 -7.23 -17.65 7.36
C LEU A 57 -7.77 -17.21 8.73
N ASP A 58 -7.71 -15.91 9.04
CA ASP A 58 -8.28 -15.34 10.27
C ASP A 58 -9.82 -15.48 10.34
N TYR A 59 -10.52 -15.37 9.20
CA TYR A 59 -11.98 -15.46 9.15
C TYR A 59 -12.52 -16.90 9.27
N VAL A 60 -11.67 -17.89 9.06
CA VAL A 60 -12.04 -19.32 9.15
C VAL A 60 -11.31 -20.07 10.27
N GLU A 61 -10.84 -19.34 11.29
CA GLU A 61 -10.21 -19.89 12.50
C GLU A 61 -9.03 -20.85 12.20
N GLY A 62 -8.25 -20.53 11.16
CA GLY A 62 -7.07 -21.29 10.77
C GLY A 62 -7.34 -22.49 9.85
N ASP A 63 -8.57 -22.74 9.41
CA ASP A 63 -8.88 -23.80 8.43
C ASP A 63 -8.31 -23.42 7.04
N GLY A 64 -7.14 -23.95 6.71
CA GLY A 64 -6.44 -23.62 5.46
C GLY A 64 -7.21 -23.95 4.18
N SER A 65 -8.07 -25.00 4.19
CA SER A 65 -8.89 -25.36 3.01
C SER A 65 -9.99 -24.33 2.76
N LYS A 66 -10.68 -23.93 3.83
CA LYS A 66 -11.71 -22.88 3.74
C LYS A 66 -11.07 -21.53 3.40
N ALA A 67 -9.91 -21.21 3.99
CA ALA A 67 -9.18 -19.98 3.70
C ALA A 67 -8.80 -19.87 2.23
N ALA A 68 -8.28 -20.93 1.63
CA ALA A 68 -7.95 -20.95 0.21
C ALA A 68 -9.17 -20.68 -0.68
N LYS A 69 -10.29 -21.39 -0.42
CA LYS A 69 -11.55 -21.18 -1.15
C LYS A 69 -12.08 -19.74 -1.01
N LEU A 70 -12.04 -19.18 0.20
CA LEU A 70 -12.46 -17.81 0.46
C LEU A 70 -11.59 -16.81 -0.28
N ALA A 71 -10.26 -16.96 -0.20
CA ALA A 71 -9.32 -16.10 -0.89
C ALA A 71 -9.51 -16.14 -2.42
N ASP A 72 -9.74 -17.32 -2.99
CA ASP A 72 -9.99 -17.48 -4.42
C ASP A 72 -11.33 -16.87 -4.84
N CYS A 73 -12.38 -17.02 -4.01
CA CYS A 73 -13.67 -16.38 -4.24
C CYS A 73 -13.54 -14.84 -4.24
N TYR A 74 -12.86 -14.28 -3.24
CA TYR A 74 -12.59 -12.83 -3.17
C TYR A 74 -11.83 -12.34 -4.40
N ARG A 75 -10.74 -13.02 -4.80
CA ARG A 75 -9.95 -12.65 -5.99
C ARG A 75 -10.79 -12.70 -7.26
N ARG A 76 -11.62 -13.73 -7.41
CA ARG A 76 -12.53 -13.86 -8.56
C ARG A 76 -13.51 -12.69 -8.62
N LEU A 77 -14.23 -12.42 -7.54
CA LEU A 77 -15.20 -11.31 -7.46
C LEU A 77 -14.54 -9.96 -7.76
N SER A 78 -13.43 -9.67 -7.12
CA SER A 78 -12.67 -8.45 -7.35
C SER A 78 -12.24 -8.31 -8.81
N ARG A 79 -11.70 -9.38 -9.40
CA ARG A 79 -11.26 -9.38 -10.80
C ARG A 79 -12.43 -9.19 -11.78
N GLU A 80 -13.56 -9.86 -11.55
CA GLU A 80 -14.76 -9.74 -12.38
C GLU A 80 -15.28 -8.30 -12.39
N GLU A 81 -15.36 -7.63 -11.24
CA GLU A 81 -15.78 -6.24 -11.14
C GLU A 81 -14.84 -5.28 -11.88
N TYR A 82 -13.52 -5.45 -11.70
CA TYR A 82 -12.54 -4.60 -12.39
C TYR A 82 -12.55 -4.80 -13.90
N LEU A 83 -12.61 -6.05 -14.38
CA LEU A 83 -12.61 -6.35 -15.81
C LEU A 83 -13.92 -5.95 -16.49
N SER A 84 -15.05 -6.03 -15.82
CA SER A 84 -16.35 -5.59 -16.34
C SER A 84 -16.54 -4.07 -16.25
N GLY A 85 -15.68 -3.35 -15.56
CA GLY A 85 -15.82 -1.93 -15.30
C GLY A 85 -16.93 -1.57 -14.30
N THR A 86 -17.47 -2.57 -13.58
CA THR A 86 -18.51 -2.36 -12.56
C THR A 86 -17.95 -2.04 -11.17
N ALA A 87 -16.63 -2.21 -10.96
CA ALA A 87 -16.00 -1.84 -9.72
C ALA A 87 -16.24 -0.36 -9.39
N PRO A 88 -16.64 -0.02 -8.16
CA PRO A 88 -16.71 1.37 -7.71
C PRO A 88 -15.37 2.09 -7.94
N LEU A 89 -15.42 3.41 -8.15
CA LEU A 89 -14.21 4.22 -8.11
C LEU A 89 -14.00 4.65 -6.66
N ASP A 90 -13.17 3.90 -5.95
CA ASP A 90 -12.76 4.28 -4.60
C ASP A 90 -12.02 5.62 -4.64
N PRO A 91 -12.36 6.60 -3.78
CA PRO A 91 -11.78 7.93 -3.86
C PRO A 91 -10.31 7.94 -3.42
N LEU A 92 -9.51 8.81 -4.03
CA LEU A 92 -8.20 9.15 -3.48
C LEU A 92 -8.37 9.98 -2.21
N PHE A 93 -7.48 9.78 -1.24
CA PHE A 93 -7.38 10.72 -0.11
C PHE A 93 -7.01 12.11 -0.60
N THR A 94 -7.49 13.13 0.12
CA THR A 94 -7.21 14.54 -0.21
C THR A 94 -5.70 14.79 -0.30
N GLY A 95 -5.26 15.39 -1.40
CA GLY A 95 -3.84 15.68 -1.64
C GLY A 95 -3.03 14.55 -2.26
N ALA A 96 -3.53 13.30 -2.34
CA ALA A 96 -2.76 12.16 -2.84
C ALA A 96 -2.20 12.36 -4.25
N LYS A 97 -3.01 12.81 -5.20
CA LYS A 97 -2.53 13.10 -6.56
C LYS A 97 -1.58 14.30 -6.60
N SER A 98 -1.89 15.33 -5.83
CA SER A 98 -1.08 16.56 -5.79
C SER A 98 0.31 16.31 -5.21
N VAL A 99 0.43 15.46 -4.17
CA VAL A 99 1.74 15.15 -3.59
C VAL A 99 2.62 14.31 -4.52
N LEU A 100 2.03 13.34 -5.24
CA LEU A 100 2.77 12.60 -6.27
C LEU A 100 3.31 13.54 -7.34
N GLN A 101 2.50 14.49 -7.80
CA GLN A 101 2.95 15.52 -8.77
C GLN A 101 4.02 16.42 -8.17
N ALA A 102 3.90 16.83 -6.91
CA ALA A 102 4.89 17.69 -6.25
C ALA A 102 6.24 16.99 -6.11
N LEU A 103 6.25 15.71 -5.71
CA LEU A 103 7.47 14.91 -5.60
C LEU A 103 8.13 14.72 -6.97
N SER A 104 7.36 14.35 -8.00
CA SER A 104 7.85 14.23 -9.38
C SER A 104 8.46 15.53 -9.89
N ASN A 105 7.81 16.68 -9.66
CA ASN A 105 8.33 18.01 -10.05
C ASN A 105 9.64 18.37 -9.31
N GLN A 106 9.88 17.81 -8.13
CA GLN A 106 11.12 17.98 -7.36
C GLN A 106 12.20 16.96 -7.74
N GLY A 107 11.93 16.08 -8.72
CA GLY A 107 12.88 15.07 -9.21
C GLY A 107 12.96 13.80 -8.39
N TYR A 108 12.02 13.56 -7.48
CA TYR A 108 11.88 12.28 -6.81
C TYR A 108 11.20 11.26 -7.72
N LEU A 109 11.70 10.03 -7.73
CA LEU A 109 10.97 8.87 -8.28
C LEU A 109 9.86 8.48 -7.33
N THR A 110 8.71 8.14 -7.88
CA THR A 110 7.56 7.67 -7.09
C THR A 110 7.14 6.27 -7.49
N GLY A 111 6.77 5.46 -6.50
CA GLY A 111 6.35 4.08 -6.75
C GLY A 111 5.22 3.63 -5.84
N ILE A 112 4.53 2.57 -6.26
CA ILE A 112 3.50 1.90 -5.45
C ILE A 112 3.95 0.48 -5.15
N ILE A 113 3.88 0.09 -3.87
CA ILE A 113 4.04 -1.30 -3.41
C ILE A 113 2.83 -1.70 -2.58
N THR A 114 2.02 -2.64 -3.05
CA THR A 114 0.74 -2.95 -2.43
C THR A 114 0.41 -4.44 -2.43
N ASN A 115 -0.29 -4.91 -1.39
CA ASN A 115 -0.83 -6.27 -1.32
C ASN A 115 -2.11 -6.47 -2.16
N LYS A 116 -2.53 -5.43 -2.90
CA LYS A 116 -3.59 -5.49 -3.91
C LYS A 116 -3.14 -6.28 -5.14
N SER A 117 -4.09 -6.86 -5.89
CA SER A 117 -3.80 -7.50 -7.19
C SER A 117 -3.42 -6.49 -8.28
N ARG A 118 -2.67 -6.93 -9.28
CA ARG A 118 -2.28 -6.12 -10.45
C ARG A 118 -3.51 -5.54 -11.16
N THR A 119 -4.52 -6.36 -11.41
CA THR A 119 -5.76 -5.92 -12.08
C THR A 119 -6.46 -4.81 -11.30
N GLY A 120 -6.56 -4.96 -9.96
CA GLY A 120 -7.20 -3.95 -9.12
C GLY A 120 -6.42 -2.64 -9.06
N LEU A 121 -5.09 -2.71 -8.91
CA LEU A 121 -4.24 -1.52 -8.88
C LEU A 121 -4.28 -0.77 -10.22
N GLN A 122 -4.07 -1.49 -11.33
CA GLN A 122 -3.98 -0.88 -12.66
C GLN A 122 -5.27 -0.14 -13.03
N SER A 123 -6.43 -0.76 -12.77
CA SER A 123 -7.74 -0.12 -13.01
C SER A 123 -7.89 1.21 -12.26
N LEU A 124 -7.44 1.28 -11.01
CA LEU A 124 -7.55 2.50 -10.21
C LEU A 124 -6.52 3.56 -10.63
N ILE A 125 -5.28 3.17 -10.95
CA ILE A 125 -4.26 4.08 -11.51
C ILE A 125 -4.80 4.76 -12.77
N GLU A 126 -5.31 4.00 -13.72
CA GLU A 126 -5.86 4.52 -14.99
C GLU A 126 -7.06 5.45 -14.76
N ARG A 127 -8.03 5.00 -13.96
CA ARG A 127 -9.27 5.76 -13.70
C ARG A 127 -9.04 7.06 -12.93
N HIS A 128 -7.98 7.13 -12.12
CA HIS A 128 -7.55 8.35 -11.43
C HIS A 128 -6.54 9.19 -12.25
N GLY A 129 -6.05 8.67 -13.36
CA GLY A 129 -5.04 9.32 -14.20
C GLY A 129 -3.74 9.53 -13.44
N LEU A 130 -3.23 8.47 -12.81
CA LEU A 130 -1.96 8.48 -12.06
C LEU A 130 -0.79 7.90 -12.87
N ASP A 131 -1.04 7.36 -14.08
CA ASP A 131 -0.06 6.62 -14.87
C ASP A 131 1.27 7.38 -15.05
N ALA A 132 1.19 8.67 -15.36
CA ALA A 132 2.37 9.52 -15.58
C ALA A 132 3.09 9.94 -14.29
N LEU A 133 2.53 9.59 -13.12
CA LEU A 133 3.06 9.95 -11.81
C LEU A 133 3.69 8.76 -11.07
N ILE A 134 3.67 7.57 -11.65
CA ILE A 134 4.15 6.34 -11.01
C ILE A 134 5.25 5.72 -11.87
N ASP A 135 6.49 5.81 -11.41
CA ASP A 135 7.66 5.26 -12.10
C ASP A 135 7.76 3.75 -11.98
N VAL A 136 7.28 3.19 -10.86
CA VAL A 136 7.28 1.75 -10.59
C VAL A 136 6.07 1.33 -9.77
N SER A 137 5.48 0.19 -10.11
CA SER A 137 4.45 -0.42 -9.27
C SER A 137 4.69 -1.92 -9.09
N LEU A 138 4.51 -2.41 -7.86
CA LEU A 138 4.59 -3.82 -7.50
C LEU A 138 3.38 -4.22 -6.66
N THR A 139 2.90 -5.43 -6.87
CA THR A 139 1.67 -5.95 -6.32
C THR A 139 1.88 -7.36 -5.75
N ALA A 140 0.84 -7.91 -5.12
CA ALA A 140 0.83 -9.29 -4.65
C ALA A 140 1.06 -10.33 -5.77
N ASP A 141 0.91 -9.93 -7.04
CA ASP A 141 1.10 -10.83 -8.19
C ASP A 141 2.56 -10.88 -8.67
N ASP A 142 3.44 -9.98 -8.17
CA ASP A 142 4.82 -9.85 -8.65
C ASP A 142 5.83 -10.58 -7.76
N CYS A 143 5.61 -10.61 -6.44
CA CYS A 143 6.54 -11.21 -5.47
C CYS A 143 5.86 -11.41 -4.11
N ALA A 144 6.64 -11.78 -3.08
CA ALA A 144 6.12 -11.97 -1.73
C ALA A 144 5.47 -10.69 -1.19
N VAL A 145 4.29 -10.87 -0.55
CA VAL A 145 3.49 -9.77 -0.02
C VAL A 145 4.13 -9.13 1.22
N LYS A 146 3.87 -7.84 1.43
CA LYS A 146 4.23 -7.16 2.67
C LYS A 146 3.67 -7.95 3.87
N PRO A 147 4.39 -8.10 5.00
CA PRO A 147 5.58 -7.35 5.41
C PRO A 147 6.92 -7.88 4.86
N ALA A 148 6.94 -8.83 3.92
CA ALA A 148 8.18 -9.22 3.24
C ALA A 148 8.77 -8.01 2.49
N PRO A 149 10.12 -7.88 2.44
CA PRO A 149 10.78 -6.72 1.83
C PRO A 149 10.81 -6.76 0.30
N ASP A 150 10.34 -7.85 -0.30
CA ASP A 150 10.57 -8.20 -1.70
C ASP A 150 10.12 -7.11 -2.67
N MET A 151 8.93 -6.52 -2.44
CA MET A 151 8.42 -5.44 -3.29
C MET A 151 9.32 -4.20 -3.21
N ALA A 152 9.72 -3.77 -2.00
CA ALA A 152 10.58 -2.61 -1.82
C ALA A 152 11.96 -2.86 -2.45
N LEU A 153 12.57 -4.03 -2.21
CA LEU A 153 13.85 -4.42 -2.79
C LEU A 153 13.79 -4.50 -4.33
N MET A 154 12.69 -4.98 -4.88
CA MET A 154 12.50 -5.06 -6.33
C MET A 154 12.29 -3.67 -6.94
N ALA A 155 11.52 -2.78 -6.30
CA ALA A 155 11.35 -1.40 -6.72
C ALA A 155 12.69 -0.66 -6.77
N MET A 156 13.49 -0.75 -5.71
CA MET A 156 14.83 -0.17 -5.65
C MET A 156 15.73 -0.67 -6.78
N ARG A 157 15.76 -1.99 -7.02
CA ARG A 157 16.54 -2.55 -8.13
C ARG A 157 16.09 -2.06 -9.51
N LYS A 158 14.78 -1.97 -9.75
CA LYS A 158 14.23 -1.48 -11.03
C LYS A 158 14.58 -0.02 -11.27
N MET A 159 14.60 0.80 -10.21
CA MET A 159 14.84 2.23 -10.29
C MET A 159 16.33 2.60 -10.13
N GLY A 160 17.20 1.65 -9.77
CA GLY A 160 18.61 1.91 -9.54
C GLY A 160 18.86 2.81 -8.32
N VAL A 161 18.06 2.64 -7.25
CA VAL A 161 18.12 3.47 -6.04
C VAL A 161 18.54 2.62 -4.84
N ASP A 162 19.39 3.17 -4.00
CA ASP A 162 19.86 2.52 -2.78
C ASP A 162 18.87 2.66 -1.60
N LYS A 163 19.05 1.83 -0.58
CA LYS A 163 18.22 1.83 0.65
C LYS A 163 18.20 3.18 1.36
N SER A 164 19.37 3.83 1.43
CA SER A 164 19.54 5.15 2.08
C SER A 164 18.81 6.28 1.35
N ASP A 165 18.44 6.06 0.09
CA ASP A 165 17.78 7.02 -0.78
C ASP A 165 16.34 6.58 -1.11
N THR A 166 15.77 5.70 -0.27
CA THR A 166 14.40 5.17 -0.41
C THR A 166 13.60 5.35 0.88
N LEU A 167 12.35 5.80 0.74
CA LEU A 167 11.35 5.88 1.81
C LEU A 167 10.09 5.12 1.43
N LEU A 168 9.39 4.58 2.45
CA LEU A 168 8.05 4.03 2.29
C LEU A 168 7.03 4.85 3.08
N VAL A 169 5.94 5.23 2.43
CA VAL A 169 4.77 5.87 3.03
C VAL A 169 3.64 4.85 3.10
N GLY A 170 3.05 4.66 4.28
CA GLY A 170 1.99 3.67 4.47
C GLY A 170 1.17 3.93 5.72
N ASP A 171 0.08 3.19 5.88
CA ASP A 171 -0.89 3.38 6.97
C ASP A 171 -0.99 2.19 7.92
N THR A 172 -0.26 1.10 7.66
CA THR A 172 -0.36 -0.12 8.46
C THR A 172 0.98 -0.56 9.06
N GLU A 173 0.91 -1.39 10.13
CA GLU A 173 2.10 -2.07 10.66
C GLU A 173 2.75 -3.04 9.64
N ILE A 174 2.01 -3.44 8.62
CA ILE A 174 2.49 -4.28 7.52
C ILE A 174 3.48 -3.49 6.65
N ASP A 175 3.19 -2.21 6.40
CA ASP A 175 4.08 -1.28 5.70
C ASP A 175 5.33 -0.99 6.51
N ALA A 176 5.14 -0.69 7.80
CA ALA A 176 6.24 -0.50 8.73
C ALA A 176 7.17 -1.73 8.78
N GLY A 177 6.58 -2.94 8.84
CA GLY A 177 7.32 -4.20 8.79
C GLY A 177 8.09 -4.39 7.48
N CYS A 178 7.47 -4.05 6.35
CA CYS A 178 8.13 -4.10 5.04
C CYS A 178 9.33 -3.13 4.99
N ALA A 179 9.16 -1.90 5.44
CA ALA A 179 10.23 -0.91 5.49
C ALA A 179 11.38 -1.36 6.39
N LEU A 180 11.08 -1.85 7.59
CA LEU A 180 12.08 -2.40 8.53
C LEU A 180 12.86 -3.55 7.91
N ASN A 181 12.17 -4.51 7.32
CA ASN A 181 12.77 -5.70 6.69
C ASN A 181 13.59 -5.34 5.44
N ALA A 182 13.20 -4.30 4.70
CA ALA A 182 13.96 -3.77 3.56
C ALA A 182 15.15 -2.91 4.00
N GLY A 183 15.17 -2.40 5.24
CA GLY A 183 16.18 -1.47 5.76
C GLY A 183 16.02 -0.06 5.17
N ILE A 184 14.81 0.41 4.98
CA ILE A 184 14.46 1.75 4.47
C ILE A 184 13.66 2.55 5.50
N GLY A 185 13.60 3.87 5.37
CA GLY A 185 12.80 4.71 6.25
C GLY A 185 11.30 4.52 6.03
N PHE A 186 10.51 4.68 7.10
CA PHE A 186 9.05 4.57 7.08
C PHE A 186 8.38 5.85 7.57
N ILE A 187 7.42 6.36 6.81
CA ILE A 187 6.54 7.47 7.16
C ILE A 187 5.12 6.94 7.25
N GLY A 188 4.50 7.09 8.42
CA GLY A 188 3.11 6.71 8.63
C GLY A 188 2.13 7.81 8.20
N VAL A 189 0.88 7.44 7.85
CA VAL A 189 -0.22 8.38 7.66
C VAL A 189 -1.29 8.16 8.72
N SER A 190 -1.95 9.24 9.19
CA SER A 190 -2.91 9.19 10.31
C SER A 190 -4.35 8.89 9.90
N TRP A 191 -4.67 8.99 8.62
CA TRP A 191 -6.03 8.81 8.09
C TRP A 191 -6.36 7.37 7.66
N GLY A 192 -5.38 6.46 7.72
CA GLY A 192 -5.52 5.09 7.26
C GLY A 192 -6.21 4.14 8.25
N TYR A 193 -5.80 2.89 8.26
CA TYR A 193 -6.49 1.82 8.98
C TYR A 193 -5.90 1.51 10.35
N HIS A 194 -4.61 1.80 10.58
CA HIS A 194 -3.95 1.62 11.87
C HIS A 194 -3.70 2.95 12.57
N SER A 195 -3.63 2.91 13.91
CA SER A 195 -3.47 4.13 14.69
C SER A 195 -2.07 4.73 14.57
N PRO A 196 -1.94 6.06 14.64
CA PRO A 196 -0.64 6.74 14.66
C PRO A 196 0.29 6.25 15.75
N GLU A 197 -0.25 5.86 16.91
CA GLU A 197 0.51 5.33 18.05
C GLU A 197 1.20 4.03 17.66
N LEU A 198 0.44 3.09 17.08
CA LEU A 198 0.99 1.81 16.60
C LEU A 198 2.07 2.03 15.55
N LEU A 199 1.86 2.95 14.60
CA LEU A 199 2.85 3.22 13.56
C LEU A 199 4.15 3.80 14.14
N ARG A 200 4.07 4.67 15.19
CA ARG A 200 5.25 5.16 15.91
C ARG A 200 5.98 4.03 16.62
N GLU A 201 5.26 3.14 17.30
CA GLU A 201 5.83 1.96 17.96
C GLU A 201 6.53 1.03 16.96
N ARG A 202 6.05 0.98 15.72
CA ARG A 202 6.64 0.22 14.61
C ARG A 202 7.76 0.95 13.87
N GLY A 203 8.21 2.13 14.37
CA GLY A 203 9.39 2.82 13.85
C GLY A 203 9.10 3.87 12.78
N ALA A 204 7.89 4.38 12.68
CA ALA A 204 7.62 5.52 11.81
C ALA A 204 8.45 6.74 12.23
N ILE A 205 9.26 7.26 11.30
CA ILE A 205 10.10 8.45 11.52
C ILE A 205 9.27 9.73 11.58
N SER A 206 8.09 9.71 10.99
CA SER A 206 7.09 10.79 11.03
C SER A 206 5.69 10.21 10.83
N ILE A 207 4.67 10.95 11.30
CA ILE A 207 3.26 10.65 11.02
C ILE A 207 2.64 11.86 10.34
N LEU A 208 2.20 11.67 9.09
CA LEU A 208 1.50 12.69 8.33
C LEU A 208 0.07 12.86 8.84
N GLN A 209 -0.38 14.10 8.98
CA GLN A 209 -1.78 14.45 9.16
C GLN A 209 -2.46 14.81 7.83
N GLU A 210 -1.67 15.26 6.87
CA GLU A 210 -2.06 15.63 5.51
C GLU A 210 -0.86 15.49 4.57
N TYR A 211 -1.10 15.40 3.26
CA TYR A 211 -0.03 15.21 2.28
C TYR A 211 0.82 16.45 2.04
N ASP A 212 0.33 17.64 2.33
CA ASP A 212 1.02 18.91 2.02
C ASP A 212 2.40 19.02 2.69
N SER A 213 2.58 18.36 3.85
CA SER A 213 3.86 18.34 4.57
C SER A 213 4.86 17.30 4.07
N LEU A 214 4.43 16.33 3.25
CA LEU A 214 5.30 15.21 2.83
C LEU A 214 6.54 15.65 2.04
N PRO A 215 6.46 16.56 1.05
CA PRO A 215 7.65 16.96 0.29
C PRO A 215 8.76 17.53 1.18
N ASP A 216 8.41 18.33 2.17
CA ASP A 216 9.39 18.92 3.11
C ASP A 216 10.02 17.85 4.00
N ILE A 217 9.22 16.90 4.52
CA ILE A 217 9.72 15.80 5.35
C ILE A 217 10.68 14.91 4.54
N VAL A 218 10.33 14.57 3.30
CA VAL A 218 11.18 13.79 2.39
C VAL A 218 12.50 14.53 2.12
N HIS A 219 12.42 15.82 1.83
CA HIS A 219 13.60 16.66 1.57
C HIS A 219 14.54 16.72 2.80
N GLN A 220 13.98 16.96 3.99
CA GLN A 220 14.75 17.00 5.24
C GLN A 220 15.40 15.66 5.55
N HIS A 221 14.68 14.55 5.39
CA HIS A 221 15.20 13.21 5.66
C HIS A 221 16.45 12.91 4.82
N PHE A 222 16.35 13.07 3.50
CA PHE A 222 17.46 12.74 2.60
C PHE A 222 18.65 13.70 2.73
N ASN A 223 18.43 14.97 3.09
CA ASN A 223 19.52 15.91 3.26
C ASN A 223 20.25 15.73 4.60
N SER A 224 19.54 15.32 5.66
CA SER A 224 20.17 14.98 6.95
C SER A 224 21.07 13.75 6.84
N ALA A 225 20.68 12.76 6.03
CA ALA A 225 21.48 11.56 5.76
C ALA A 225 22.77 11.84 4.96
N THR A 226 22.79 12.91 4.17
CA THR A 226 23.97 13.30 3.35
C THR A 226 25.08 13.94 4.19
N ILE A 227 24.76 14.55 5.34
CA ILE A 227 25.74 15.23 6.24
C ILE A 227 26.48 14.20 7.12
N SER A 228 25.96 12.99 7.25
CA SER A 228 26.51 11.92 8.11
C SER A 228 27.40 10.91 7.35
N ARG A 229 27.63 11.13 6.06
CA ARG A 229 28.57 10.38 5.20
C ARG A 229 29.83 11.18 4.92
#